data_3b9ece44c882df209fef41a6902f6202
#
_entry.id   3b9ece44c882df209fef41a6902f6202
#
_cell.length_a   1.000
_cell.length_b   1.000
_cell.length_c   1.000
_cell.angle_alpha   90.00
_cell.angle_beta   90.00
_cell.angle_gamma   90.00
#
_symmetry.space_group_name_H-M   'P 1'
#
loop_
_entity.id
_entity.type
_entity.pdbx_description
1 polymer ?
#
loop_
_entity_poly.entity_id
_entity_poly.type
_entity_poly.pdbx_seq_one_letter_code
_entity_poly.pdbx_strand_id
1 'polypeptide(L)'
;MSAKDVKFHDSARARIVKGVNVLADAVKVTLGPKGRNVVIERSFGAPTITKDGVSVAKEIELQDRFENMGAQIVKQVASKTADVAGDGTTTATVLAQAIVQEGMKHVAAGMNPMDLKRGIDKAVAAVLDELRKLSKPISTNREIAQVGSISANADEAIGKIIADAMGKVGKEGVITVEDGKSLENELDVVEGMQFDRGYVSPYFINDPEKQAAYLDDALILLHDKKISNIRDLLPVLEATSKAGKPLLIVAEDIDGEALATLVVNAMRGILKVAAVKAPGFGDRRKAMLEDIAILTGATVISEETGKQLQKASLEDLGSAKRVEVRKEDTIIIDGAGDQERIEARVKSIRTQIEETTSDYDREKLQERVAKLAGGVAVIKVGAATEVEMKEKKDRVDDALHATRAAVEEGIVPGGGVALLRARSTATSLKGANSDQDAGIQIVLRALEAPLRVIASNAGDEPSVVIAKVLEGKGNFGYNAATGEYGDLVEAGVVDPTKVTRTALQNAASIAGLILTTDATVADAPKDEKPAQAPAPDLEY
;
A
#
# COMPACT_ATOMS: atom_id res chain seq x y z
N MET A 1 -19.09 -31.91 1.53
CA MET A 1 -18.49 -30.95 2.50
C MET A 1 -17.48 -31.71 3.33
N SER A 2 -16.27 -31.17 3.54
CA SER A 2 -15.29 -31.78 4.44
C SER A 2 -15.77 -31.66 5.89
N ALA A 3 -15.42 -32.65 6.73
CA ALA A 3 -15.66 -32.56 8.17
C ALA A 3 -14.95 -31.32 8.75
N LYS A 4 -15.52 -30.74 9.81
CA LYS A 4 -14.95 -29.56 10.48
C LYS A 4 -14.42 -29.96 11.85
N ASP A 5 -13.24 -29.44 12.20
CA ASP A 5 -12.71 -29.45 13.55
C ASP A 5 -13.04 -28.10 14.20
N VAL A 6 -13.63 -28.12 15.39
CA VAL A 6 -14.08 -26.92 16.10
C VAL A 6 -13.39 -26.86 17.45
N LYS A 7 -12.78 -25.73 17.75
CA LYS A 7 -12.20 -25.45 19.08
C LYS A 7 -12.97 -24.31 19.73
N PHE A 8 -13.09 -24.38 21.04
CA PHE A 8 -13.85 -23.42 21.84
C PHE A 8 -13.01 -22.84 22.97
N HIS A 9 -13.42 -21.69 23.46
CA HIS A 9 -12.91 -21.03 24.66
C HIS A 9 -11.37 -20.92 24.68
N ASP A 10 -10.74 -21.29 25.78
CA ASP A 10 -9.29 -21.14 25.99
C ASP A 10 -8.46 -21.95 24.98
N SER A 11 -8.97 -23.11 24.54
CA SER A 11 -8.26 -23.92 23.51
C SER A 11 -8.19 -23.21 22.16
N ALA A 12 -9.27 -22.50 21.76
CA ALA A 12 -9.28 -21.70 20.55
C ALA A 12 -8.37 -20.47 20.69
N ARG A 13 -8.54 -19.73 21.79
CA ARG A 13 -7.78 -18.48 22.08
C ARG A 13 -6.28 -18.72 22.15
N ALA A 14 -5.83 -19.76 22.87
CA ALA A 14 -4.41 -20.06 23.02
C ALA A 14 -3.70 -20.30 21.66
N ARG A 15 -4.37 -21.00 20.74
CA ARG A 15 -3.84 -21.25 19.40
C ARG A 15 -3.79 -20.00 18.52
N ILE A 16 -4.87 -19.20 18.55
CA ILE A 16 -4.89 -17.91 17.83
C ILE A 16 -3.74 -17.03 18.34
N VAL A 17 -3.60 -16.86 19.66
CA VAL A 17 -2.53 -16.02 20.27
C VAL A 17 -1.13 -16.54 19.88
N LYS A 18 -0.94 -17.85 19.83
CA LYS A 18 0.34 -18.43 19.40
C LYS A 18 0.65 -18.05 17.96
N GLY A 19 -0.32 -18.14 17.05
CA GLY A 19 -0.16 -17.71 15.65
C GLY A 19 0.13 -16.22 15.53
N VAL A 20 -0.59 -15.37 16.28
CA VAL A 20 -0.32 -13.92 16.38
C VAL A 20 1.13 -13.66 16.79
N ASN A 21 1.60 -14.37 17.84
CA ASN A 21 2.95 -14.16 18.35
C ASN A 21 4.02 -14.60 17.34
N VAL A 22 3.88 -15.76 16.71
CA VAL A 22 4.86 -16.24 15.72
C VAL A 22 5.03 -15.23 14.59
N LEU A 23 3.93 -14.72 14.02
CA LEU A 23 4.00 -13.72 12.96
C LEU A 23 4.60 -12.41 13.47
N ALA A 24 4.07 -11.87 14.57
CA ALA A 24 4.53 -10.58 15.08
C ALA A 24 5.99 -10.61 15.55
N ASP A 25 6.46 -11.72 16.12
CA ASP A 25 7.85 -11.89 16.55
C ASP A 25 8.83 -11.94 15.36
N ALA A 26 8.41 -12.51 14.23
CA ALA A 26 9.18 -12.48 12.99
C ALA A 26 9.25 -11.08 12.37
N VAL A 27 8.14 -10.34 12.41
CA VAL A 27 8.04 -9.00 11.81
C VAL A 27 8.75 -7.95 12.66
N LYS A 28 8.60 -7.97 14.00
CA LYS A 28 9.11 -6.91 14.90
C LYS A 28 10.64 -6.75 14.92
N VAL A 29 11.40 -7.76 14.48
CA VAL A 29 12.87 -7.67 14.41
C VAL A 29 13.34 -6.63 13.41
N THR A 30 12.49 -6.23 12.47
CA THR A 30 12.79 -5.23 11.43
C THR A 30 12.58 -3.79 11.90
N LEU A 31 11.92 -3.57 13.06
CA LEU A 31 11.48 -2.25 13.50
C LEU A 31 12.64 -1.36 13.98
N GLY A 32 12.63 -0.11 13.49
CA GLY A 32 13.54 0.95 13.92
C GLY A 32 14.89 0.95 13.18
N PRO A 33 15.74 1.97 13.44
CA PRO A 33 16.99 2.18 12.70
C PRO A 33 18.02 1.06 12.86
N LYS A 34 17.97 0.32 13.99
CA LYS A 34 18.80 -0.87 14.24
C LYS A 34 18.04 -2.18 14.04
N GLY A 35 16.87 -2.13 13.38
CA GLY A 35 16.14 -3.29 12.93
C GLY A 35 16.98 -4.15 11.96
N ARG A 36 16.73 -5.45 11.96
CA ARG A 36 17.50 -6.45 11.19
C ARG A 36 16.70 -7.02 10.04
N ASN A 37 17.39 -7.52 9.03
CA ASN A 37 16.79 -8.19 7.90
C ASN A 37 16.20 -9.54 8.31
N VAL A 38 15.13 -9.93 7.60
CA VAL A 38 14.57 -11.28 7.59
C VAL A 38 14.91 -11.93 6.25
N VAL A 39 15.34 -13.19 6.29
CA VAL A 39 15.61 -13.99 5.10
C VAL A 39 14.41 -14.89 4.84
N ILE A 40 13.89 -14.84 3.63
CA ILE A 40 12.71 -15.58 3.20
C ILE A 40 13.11 -16.56 2.12
N GLU A 41 12.80 -17.85 2.31
CA GLU A 41 13.01 -18.90 1.31
C GLU A 41 12.07 -18.66 0.11
N ARG A 42 12.58 -18.94 -1.09
CA ARG A 42 11.79 -18.95 -2.33
C ARG A 42 11.75 -20.36 -2.90
N SER A 43 10.60 -20.75 -3.45
CA SER A 43 10.46 -22.04 -4.12
C SER A 43 11.40 -22.19 -5.33
N PHE A 44 11.77 -21.08 -5.95
CA PHE A 44 12.73 -20.98 -7.07
C PHE A 44 13.53 -19.69 -6.94
N GLY A 45 14.85 -19.78 -7.21
CA GLY A 45 15.76 -18.64 -7.18
C GLY A 45 16.46 -18.42 -5.83
N ALA A 46 17.07 -17.26 -5.66
CA ALA A 46 17.76 -16.89 -4.42
C ALA A 46 16.77 -16.50 -3.32
N PRO A 47 17.11 -16.71 -2.03
CA PRO A 47 16.31 -16.21 -0.92
C PRO A 47 16.13 -14.70 -1.01
N THR A 48 14.96 -14.21 -0.61
CA THR A 48 14.70 -12.77 -0.49
C THR A 48 15.17 -12.28 0.87
N ILE A 49 15.87 -11.15 0.90
CA ILE A 49 16.29 -10.46 2.12
C ILE A 49 15.51 -9.14 2.18
N THR A 50 14.78 -8.93 3.26
CA THR A 50 13.94 -7.74 3.41
C THR A 50 13.87 -7.24 4.84
N LYS A 51 13.58 -5.93 5.00
CA LYS A 51 13.17 -5.29 6.25
C LYS A 51 11.70 -4.88 6.23
N ASP A 52 11.02 -5.00 5.10
CA ASP A 52 9.61 -4.66 5.00
C ASP A 52 8.74 -5.64 5.78
N GLY A 53 7.98 -5.11 6.74
CA GLY A 53 7.13 -5.90 7.63
C GLY A 53 5.97 -6.59 6.91
N VAL A 54 5.40 -6.00 5.86
CA VAL A 54 4.31 -6.63 5.11
C VAL A 54 4.80 -7.79 4.26
N SER A 55 5.97 -7.68 3.65
CA SER A 55 6.62 -8.76 2.91
C SER A 55 6.92 -9.95 3.79
N VAL A 56 7.48 -9.71 5.00
CA VAL A 56 7.69 -10.78 5.99
C VAL A 56 6.36 -11.41 6.41
N ALA A 57 5.34 -10.60 6.72
CA ALA A 57 4.05 -11.11 7.16
C ALA A 57 3.34 -11.95 6.09
N LYS A 58 3.45 -11.58 4.81
CA LYS A 58 2.83 -12.31 3.69
C LYS A 58 3.36 -13.74 3.54
N GLU A 59 4.60 -14.00 3.84
CA GLU A 59 5.25 -15.31 3.67
C GLU A 59 5.02 -16.26 4.85
N ILE A 60 4.51 -15.76 5.99
CA ILE A 60 4.30 -16.62 7.16
C ILE A 60 3.01 -17.43 7.01
N GLU A 61 3.18 -18.74 6.95
CA GLU A 61 2.13 -19.73 6.96
C GLU A 61 2.50 -20.85 7.96
N LEU A 62 1.56 -21.22 8.85
CA LEU A 62 1.81 -22.18 9.91
C LEU A 62 1.11 -23.51 9.64
N GLN A 63 1.77 -24.63 10.02
CA GLN A 63 1.24 -25.98 9.81
C GLN A 63 -0.05 -26.25 10.60
N ASP A 64 -0.11 -25.78 11.86
CA ASP A 64 -1.35 -25.89 12.65
C ASP A 64 -2.37 -24.89 12.14
N ARG A 65 -3.50 -25.37 11.65
CA ARG A 65 -4.54 -24.56 11.01
C ARG A 65 -5.14 -23.49 11.94
N PHE A 66 -5.25 -23.78 13.23
CA PHE A 66 -5.79 -22.83 14.21
C PHE A 66 -4.77 -21.76 14.58
N GLU A 67 -3.49 -22.12 14.70
CA GLU A 67 -2.40 -21.14 14.85
C GLU A 67 -2.29 -20.28 13.60
N ASN A 68 -2.40 -20.90 12.41
CA ASN A 68 -2.38 -20.19 11.14
C ASN A 68 -3.52 -19.16 11.02
N MET A 69 -4.73 -19.45 11.54
CA MET A 69 -5.81 -18.46 11.59
C MET A 69 -5.38 -17.19 12.35
N GLY A 70 -4.69 -17.35 13.48
CA GLY A 70 -4.16 -16.22 14.25
C GLY A 70 -3.14 -15.41 13.46
N ALA A 71 -2.20 -16.08 12.79
CA ALA A 71 -1.22 -15.44 11.91
C ALA A 71 -1.91 -14.71 10.75
N GLN A 72 -2.87 -15.35 10.06
CA GLN A 72 -3.58 -14.76 8.92
C GLN A 72 -4.41 -13.52 9.32
N ILE A 73 -4.99 -13.51 10.52
CA ILE A 73 -5.74 -12.34 11.03
C ILE A 73 -4.78 -11.15 11.24
N VAL A 74 -3.60 -11.36 11.84
CA VAL A 74 -2.61 -10.27 12.03
C VAL A 74 -1.94 -9.87 10.70
N LYS A 75 -1.76 -10.79 9.78
CA LYS A 75 -1.32 -10.48 8.41
C LYS A 75 -2.23 -9.44 7.74
N GLN A 76 -3.55 -9.50 7.99
CA GLN A 76 -4.49 -8.48 7.49
C GLN A 76 -4.22 -7.09 8.07
N VAL A 77 -3.73 -6.99 9.33
CA VAL A 77 -3.35 -5.70 9.92
C VAL A 77 -2.23 -5.05 9.10
N ALA A 78 -1.16 -5.81 8.83
CA ALA A 78 -0.03 -5.33 8.04
C ALA A 78 -0.47 -4.94 6.61
N SER A 79 -1.19 -5.83 5.92
CA SER A 79 -1.67 -5.58 4.54
C SER A 79 -2.58 -4.35 4.46
N LYS A 80 -3.56 -4.23 5.35
CA LYS A 80 -4.48 -3.08 5.34
C LYS A 80 -3.78 -1.78 5.70
N THR A 81 -2.73 -1.82 6.53
CA THR A 81 -1.94 -0.62 6.84
C THR A 81 -1.10 -0.20 5.64
N ALA A 82 -0.49 -1.15 4.93
CA ALA A 82 0.18 -0.89 3.66
C ALA A 82 -0.78 -0.26 2.62
N ASP A 83 -1.98 -0.83 2.44
CA ASP A 83 -2.97 -0.34 1.47
C ASP A 83 -3.41 1.12 1.73
N VAL A 84 -3.53 1.52 3.01
CA VAL A 84 -4.07 2.85 3.39
C VAL A 84 -2.97 3.91 3.56
N ALA A 85 -1.85 3.53 4.15
CA ALA A 85 -0.78 4.45 4.53
C ALA A 85 0.56 4.19 3.82
N GLY A 86 0.70 3.05 3.17
CA GLY A 86 1.89 2.63 2.44
C GLY A 86 3.10 2.28 3.30
N ASP A 87 3.05 2.56 4.60
CA ASP A 87 4.10 2.32 5.58
C ASP A 87 3.49 2.02 6.97
N GLY A 88 4.32 1.73 7.98
CA GLY A 88 3.89 1.47 9.37
C GLY A 88 3.36 0.06 9.62
N THR A 89 3.57 -0.86 8.72
CA THR A 89 3.12 -2.25 8.78
C THR A 89 3.67 -3.00 9.99
N THR A 90 4.95 -2.81 10.30
CA THR A 90 5.61 -3.37 11.49
C THR A 90 5.05 -2.77 12.77
N THR A 91 4.87 -1.46 12.83
CA THR A 91 4.28 -0.76 13.99
C THR A 91 2.86 -1.25 14.26
N ALA A 92 2.04 -1.41 13.22
CA ALA A 92 0.68 -1.93 13.33
C ALA A 92 0.65 -3.37 13.88
N THR A 93 1.56 -4.23 13.40
CA THR A 93 1.71 -5.61 13.86
C THR A 93 2.12 -5.68 15.33
N VAL A 94 3.07 -4.85 15.75
CA VAL A 94 3.52 -4.74 17.16
C VAL A 94 2.40 -4.26 18.08
N LEU A 95 1.65 -3.24 17.66
CA LEU A 95 0.49 -2.75 18.41
C LEU A 95 -0.61 -3.82 18.52
N ALA A 96 -0.92 -4.52 17.43
CA ALA A 96 -1.90 -5.60 17.45
C ALA A 96 -1.51 -6.72 18.41
N GLN A 97 -0.25 -7.18 18.37
CA GLN A 97 0.29 -8.16 19.30
C GLN A 97 0.15 -7.69 20.75
N ALA A 98 0.53 -6.45 21.04
CA ALA A 98 0.49 -5.89 22.40
C ALA A 98 -0.96 -5.82 22.93
N ILE A 99 -1.91 -5.36 22.12
CA ILE A 99 -3.33 -5.29 22.51
C ILE A 99 -3.88 -6.70 22.76
N VAL A 100 -3.57 -7.67 21.88
CA VAL A 100 -4.01 -9.06 22.02
C VAL A 100 -3.43 -9.69 23.28
N GLN A 101 -2.12 -9.56 23.52
CA GLN A 101 -1.45 -10.14 24.69
C GLN A 101 -1.98 -9.57 26.00
N GLU A 102 -2.12 -8.25 26.10
CA GLU A 102 -2.67 -7.61 27.31
C GLU A 102 -4.16 -7.95 27.47
N GLY A 103 -4.93 -7.88 26.39
CA GLY A 103 -6.37 -8.16 26.44
C GLY A 103 -6.68 -9.61 26.83
N MET A 104 -5.92 -10.58 26.35
CA MET A 104 -6.13 -11.99 26.68
C MET A 104 -5.89 -12.31 28.18
N LYS A 105 -5.04 -11.57 28.86
CA LYS A 105 -4.87 -11.69 30.33
C LYS A 105 -6.16 -11.34 31.07
N HIS A 106 -6.86 -10.31 30.62
CA HIS A 106 -8.14 -9.87 31.19
C HIS A 106 -9.30 -10.82 30.82
N VAL A 107 -9.33 -11.35 29.58
CA VAL A 107 -10.31 -12.37 29.18
C VAL A 107 -10.12 -13.65 30.00
N ALA A 108 -8.87 -14.10 30.21
CA ALA A 108 -8.57 -15.26 31.03
C ALA A 108 -8.92 -15.03 32.53
N ALA A 109 -8.89 -13.77 33.00
CA ALA A 109 -9.35 -13.40 34.33
C ALA A 109 -10.88 -13.30 34.46
N GLY A 110 -11.65 -13.63 33.39
CA GLY A 110 -13.11 -13.67 33.40
C GLY A 110 -13.82 -12.34 33.09
N MET A 111 -13.10 -11.32 32.63
CA MET A 111 -13.70 -10.06 32.21
C MET A 111 -14.46 -10.23 30.88
N ASN A 112 -15.53 -9.46 30.69
CA ASN A 112 -16.36 -9.52 29.50
C ASN A 112 -15.60 -8.98 28.25
N PRO A 113 -15.32 -9.83 27.23
CA PRO A 113 -14.56 -9.42 26.05
C PRO A 113 -15.22 -8.27 25.26
N MET A 114 -16.56 -8.21 25.25
CA MET A 114 -17.29 -7.15 24.54
C MET A 114 -17.13 -5.80 25.24
N ASP A 115 -17.08 -5.77 26.58
CA ASP A 115 -16.83 -4.54 27.32
C ASP A 115 -15.37 -4.13 27.27
N LEU A 116 -14.43 -5.09 27.32
CA LEU A 116 -13.02 -4.81 27.03
C LEU A 116 -12.86 -4.12 25.67
N LYS A 117 -13.52 -4.67 24.62
CA LYS A 117 -13.50 -4.06 23.28
C LYS A 117 -14.05 -2.63 23.28
N ARG A 118 -15.19 -2.37 23.95
CA ARG A 118 -15.76 -1.01 24.04
C ARG A 118 -14.78 -0.03 24.72
N GLY A 119 -14.07 -0.49 25.75
CA GLY A 119 -13.02 0.30 26.41
C GLY A 119 -11.84 0.59 25.48
N ILE A 120 -11.39 -0.41 24.74
CA ILE A 120 -10.34 -0.27 23.71
C ILE A 120 -10.77 0.75 22.65
N ASP A 121 -11.95 0.60 22.07
CA ASP A 121 -12.45 1.50 21.02
C ASP A 121 -12.53 2.95 21.52
N LYS A 122 -12.98 3.17 22.77
CA LYS A 122 -13.03 4.49 23.42
C LYS A 122 -11.65 5.13 23.58
N ALA A 123 -10.68 4.36 24.07
CA ALA A 123 -9.32 4.85 24.26
C ALA A 123 -8.65 5.17 22.93
N VAL A 124 -8.80 4.29 21.94
CA VAL A 124 -8.25 4.48 20.59
C VAL A 124 -8.79 5.75 19.95
N ALA A 125 -10.11 5.99 20.01
CA ALA A 125 -10.70 7.20 19.45
C ALA A 125 -10.07 8.47 20.05
N ALA A 126 -9.89 8.53 21.38
CA ALA A 126 -9.26 9.67 22.05
C ALA A 126 -7.78 9.85 21.66
N VAL A 127 -7.04 8.75 21.51
CA VAL A 127 -5.62 8.80 21.08
C VAL A 127 -5.51 9.25 19.62
N LEU A 128 -6.40 8.80 18.73
CA LEU A 128 -6.42 9.23 17.33
C LEU A 128 -6.68 10.74 17.21
N ASP A 129 -7.63 11.26 17.99
CA ASP A 129 -7.92 12.69 18.00
C ASP A 129 -6.73 13.52 18.53
N GLU A 130 -5.99 13.00 19.52
CA GLU A 130 -4.80 13.66 20.01
C GLU A 130 -3.63 13.61 19.04
N LEU A 131 -3.43 12.48 18.33
CA LEU A 131 -2.41 12.39 17.28
C LEU A 131 -2.64 13.44 16.18
N ARG A 132 -3.91 13.70 15.80
CA ARG A 132 -4.24 14.76 14.84
C ARG A 132 -3.89 16.16 15.36
N LYS A 133 -4.08 16.43 16.67
CA LYS A 133 -3.72 17.72 17.27
C LYS A 133 -2.21 17.89 17.41
N LEU A 134 -1.47 16.80 17.66
CA LEU A 134 -0.01 16.81 17.71
C LEU A 134 0.63 16.99 16.33
N SER A 135 -0.11 16.73 15.27
CA SER A 135 0.39 16.79 13.91
C SER A 135 0.82 18.20 13.51
N LYS A 136 1.98 18.29 12.87
CA LYS A 136 2.52 19.51 12.27
C LYS A 136 2.55 19.37 10.75
N PRO A 137 1.95 20.30 9.97
CA PRO A 137 2.01 20.23 8.51
C PRO A 137 3.44 20.39 8.02
N ILE A 138 3.80 19.67 6.95
CA ILE A 138 5.09 19.85 6.26
C ILE A 138 4.96 20.93 5.19
N SER A 139 5.93 21.84 5.16
CA SER A 139 5.95 22.97 4.22
C SER A 139 7.20 23.04 3.36
N THR A 140 8.31 22.47 3.79
CA THR A 140 9.61 22.62 3.15
C THR A 140 10.14 21.33 2.53
N ASN A 141 10.91 21.42 1.45
CA ASN A 141 11.59 20.27 0.84
C ASN A 141 12.55 19.57 1.82
N ARG A 142 13.10 20.31 2.80
CA ARG A 142 13.94 19.72 3.84
C ARG A 142 13.17 18.77 4.73
N GLU A 143 11.97 19.16 5.17
CA GLU A 143 11.08 18.29 5.97
C GLU A 143 10.64 17.07 5.17
N ILE A 144 10.35 17.25 3.88
CA ILE A 144 10.04 16.14 2.97
C ILE A 144 11.22 15.16 2.90
N ALA A 145 12.45 15.67 2.70
CA ALA A 145 13.65 14.84 2.66
C ALA A 145 13.89 14.11 3.99
N GLN A 146 13.63 14.73 5.13
CA GLN A 146 13.75 14.10 6.45
C GLN A 146 12.79 12.91 6.61
N VAL A 147 11.52 13.08 6.24
CA VAL A 147 10.54 11.97 6.27
C VAL A 147 10.99 10.82 5.37
N GLY A 148 11.38 11.13 4.13
CA GLY A 148 11.87 10.12 3.18
C GLY A 148 13.11 9.40 3.69
N SER A 149 14.06 10.12 4.30
CA SER A 149 15.27 9.53 4.87
C SER A 149 14.96 8.59 6.03
N ILE A 150 14.08 8.99 6.96
CA ILE A 150 13.71 8.16 8.12
C ILE A 150 13.01 6.88 7.67
N SER A 151 12.04 6.97 6.79
CA SER A 151 11.34 5.79 6.26
C SER A 151 12.28 4.88 5.47
N ALA A 152 13.29 5.45 4.80
CA ALA A 152 14.35 4.70 4.11
C ALA A 152 15.49 4.20 5.04
N ASN A 153 15.24 4.02 6.34
CA ASN A 153 16.25 3.57 7.32
C ASN A 153 17.46 4.52 7.44
N ALA A 154 17.22 5.82 7.49
CA ALA A 154 18.21 6.90 7.58
C ALA A 154 19.08 7.06 6.30
N ASP A 155 18.59 6.64 5.13
CA ASP A 155 19.25 6.87 3.85
C ASP A 155 18.91 8.29 3.33
N GLU A 156 19.85 9.22 3.52
CA GLU A 156 19.67 10.63 3.10
C GLU A 156 19.59 10.79 1.57
N ALA A 157 20.23 9.90 0.80
CA ALA A 157 20.18 9.97 -0.65
C ALA A 157 18.77 9.66 -1.18
N ILE A 158 18.09 8.68 -0.58
CA ILE A 158 16.69 8.35 -0.90
C ILE A 158 15.77 9.51 -0.51
N GLY A 159 15.91 10.06 0.70
CA GLY A 159 15.09 11.21 1.13
C GLY A 159 15.24 12.41 0.21
N LYS A 160 16.48 12.72 -0.21
CA LYS A 160 16.76 13.83 -1.11
C LYS A 160 16.13 13.63 -2.49
N ILE A 161 16.28 12.45 -3.11
CA ILE A 161 15.74 12.21 -4.45
C ILE A 161 14.20 12.26 -4.47
N ILE A 162 13.54 11.84 -3.40
CA ILE A 162 12.08 11.94 -3.23
C ILE A 162 11.67 13.42 -3.11
N ALA A 163 12.37 14.21 -2.29
CA ALA A 163 12.08 15.64 -2.15
C ALA A 163 12.32 16.41 -3.47
N ASP A 164 13.38 16.06 -4.21
CA ASP A 164 13.66 16.63 -5.52
C ASP A 164 12.57 16.25 -6.54
N ALA A 165 12.11 14.99 -6.52
CA ALA A 165 11.00 14.52 -7.36
C ALA A 165 9.71 15.30 -7.05
N MET A 166 9.31 15.40 -5.78
CA MET A 166 8.15 16.18 -5.37
C MET A 166 8.28 17.67 -5.69
N GLY A 167 9.49 18.22 -5.62
CA GLY A 167 9.76 19.61 -6.03
C GLY A 167 9.52 19.85 -7.52
N LYS A 168 9.80 18.84 -8.38
CA LYS A 168 9.62 18.94 -9.84
C LYS A 168 8.18 18.74 -10.28
N VAL A 169 7.48 17.73 -9.77
CA VAL A 169 6.12 17.38 -10.20
C VAL A 169 5.02 17.94 -9.27
N GLY A 170 5.40 18.58 -8.17
CA GLY A 170 4.47 19.06 -7.14
C GLY A 170 4.14 18.02 -6.09
N LYS A 171 3.52 18.46 -4.98
CA LYS A 171 3.22 17.60 -3.82
C LYS A 171 2.24 16.47 -4.14
N GLU A 172 1.34 16.70 -5.07
CA GLU A 172 0.34 15.73 -5.57
C GLU A 172 0.77 15.08 -6.90
N GLY A 173 1.96 15.39 -7.36
CA GLY A 173 2.50 14.88 -8.61
C GLY A 173 2.76 13.37 -8.58
N VAL A 174 2.74 12.78 -9.76
CA VAL A 174 2.99 11.34 -9.91
C VAL A 174 4.48 11.05 -9.83
N ILE A 175 4.85 10.14 -8.95
CA ILE A 175 6.23 9.64 -8.82
C ILE A 175 6.17 8.12 -8.89
N THR A 176 6.96 7.53 -9.76
CA THR A 176 7.11 6.07 -9.93
C THR A 176 8.54 5.65 -9.66
N VAL A 177 8.73 4.37 -9.32
CA VAL A 177 10.03 3.79 -9.01
C VAL A 177 10.31 2.65 -9.97
N GLU A 178 11.41 2.76 -10.72
CA GLU A 178 11.82 1.77 -11.72
C GLU A 178 13.22 1.24 -11.44
N ASP A 179 13.55 0.10 -12.07
CA ASP A 179 14.90 -0.44 -12.05
C ASP A 179 15.81 0.42 -12.92
N GLY A 180 16.88 0.94 -12.32
CA GLY A 180 17.93 1.68 -13.02
C GLY A 180 18.93 0.75 -13.71
N LYS A 181 19.74 1.33 -14.59
CA LYS A 181 20.82 0.61 -15.27
C LYS A 181 22.20 0.99 -14.73
N SER A 182 22.27 1.98 -13.84
CA SER A 182 23.48 2.49 -13.21
C SER A 182 23.60 1.99 -11.76
N LEU A 183 24.72 2.29 -11.11
CA LEU A 183 24.91 2.03 -9.68
C LEU A 183 24.27 3.09 -8.79
N GLU A 184 24.03 4.26 -9.34
CA GLU A 184 23.45 5.42 -8.64
C GLU A 184 21.97 5.56 -8.97
N ASN A 185 21.23 6.19 -8.05
CA ASN A 185 19.83 6.53 -8.29
C ASN A 185 19.76 7.76 -9.23
N GLU A 186 18.85 7.72 -10.19
CA GLU A 186 18.60 8.79 -11.14
C GLU A 186 17.16 9.27 -11.05
N LEU A 187 16.93 10.54 -11.34
CA LEU A 187 15.60 11.16 -11.37
C LEU A 187 15.34 11.77 -12.74
N ASP A 188 14.40 11.17 -13.46
CA ASP A 188 13.88 11.70 -14.72
C ASP A 188 12.48 12.27 -14.52
N VAL A 189 12.13 13.29 -15.29
CA VAL A 189 10.75 13.79 -15.40
C VAL A 189 10.33 13.64 -16.85
N VAL A 190 9.25 12.91 -17.06
CA VAL A 190 8.74 12.56 -18.39
C VAL A 190 7.28 12.96 -18.52
N GLU A 191 6.78 13.07 -19.76
CA GLU A 191 5.38 13.28 -20.02
C GLU A 191 4.56 12.07 -19.52
N GLY A 192 3.46 12.33 -18.83
CA GLY A 192 2.65 11.27 -18.28
C GLY A 192 1.51 11.77 -17.42
N MET A 193 0.60 10.89 -17.05
CA MET A 193 -0.50 11.22 -16.15
C MET A 193 -1.01 9.99 -15.38
N GLN A 194 -1.63 10.26 -14.24
CA GLN A 194 -2.40 9.28 -13.47
C GLN A 194 -3.88 9.62 -13.51
N PHE A 195 -4.73 8.59 -13.55
CA PHE A 195 -6.16 8.71 -13.36
C PHE A 195 -6.74 7.59 -12.48
N ASP A 196 -7.83 7.91 -11.75
CA ASP A 196 -8.40 7.08 -10.70
C ASP A 196 -9.34 6.01 -11.28
N ARG A 197 -8.78 5.08 -12.05
CA ARG A 197 -9.44 3.87 -12.56
C ARG A 197 -8.41 2.77 -12.67
N GLY A 198 -8.65 1.66 -11.99
CA GLY A 198 -7.81 0.48 -12.04
C GLY A 198 -8.34 -0.58 -13.01
N TYR A 199 -7.69 -1.74 -13.00
CA TYR A 199 -8.06 -2.86 -13.87
C TYR A 199 -9.50 -3.33 -13.63
N VAL A 200 -10.22 -3.65 -14.71
CA VAL A 200 -11.59 -4.20 -14.62
C VAL A 200 -11.61 -5.66 -14.19
N SER A 201 -10.47 -6.33 -14.19
CA SER A 201 -10.33 -7.72 -13.73
C SER A 201 -8.94 -7.95 -13.11
N PRO A 202 -8.83 -8.60 -11.94
CA PRO A 202 -7.56 -8.94 -11.32
C PRO A 202 -6.74 -9.97 -12.12
N TYR A 203 -7.34 -10.64 -13.11
CA TYR A 203 -6.63 -11.56 -14.00
C TYR A 203 -5.70 -10.87 -14.99
N PHE A 204 -5.72 -9.55 -15.08
CA PHE A 204 -4.73 -8.78 -15.84
C PHE A 204 -3.42 -8.55 -15.08
N ILE A 205 -3.38 -8.83 -13.78
CA ILE A 205 -2.18 -8.68 -12.94
C ILE A 205 -1.07 -9.60 -13.46
N ASN A 206 0.09 -9.02 -13.74
CA ASN A 206 1.30 -9.74 -14.12
C ASN A 206 2.42 -9.60 -13.08
N ASP A 207 2.24 -8.73 -12.09
CA ASP A 207 3.06 -8.63 -10.88
C ASP A 207 2.19 -8.88 -9.63
N PRO A 208 2.14 -10.12 -9.13
CA PRO A 208 1.32 -10.47 -7.97
C PRO A 208 1.83 -9.82 -6.66
N GLU A 209 3.11 -9.48 -6.55
CA GLU A 209 3.68 -8.87 -5.34
C GLU A 209 3.14 -7.45 -5.18
N LYS A 210 3.11 -6.68 -6.27
CA LYS A 210 2.59 -5.30 -6.31
C LYS A 210 1.10 -5.21 -6.64
N GLN A 211 0.44 -6.33 -6.93
CA GLN A 211 -0.97 -6.37 -7.35
C GLN A 211 -1.26 -5.44 -8.54
N ALA A 212 -0.35 -5.40 -9.51
CA ALA A 212 -0.38 -4.49 -10.64
C ALA A 212 -0.18 -5.20 -11.99
N ALA A 213 -0.62 -4.57 -13.05
CA ALA A 213 -0.29 -4.95 -14.42
C ALA A 213 0.65 -3.90 -15.04
N TYR A 214 1.85 -4.33 -15.43
CA TYR A 214 2.85 -3.51 -16.11
C TYR A 214 2.87 -3.85 -17.60
N LEU A 215 2.73 -2.83 -18.43
CA LEU A 215 2.74 -2.93 -19.89
C LEU A 215 3.87 -2.02 -20.41
N ASP A 216 5.00 -2.62 -20.82
CA ASP A 216 6.14 -1.89 -21.37
C ASP A 216 5.99 -1.71 -22.88
N ASP A 217 6.31 -0.54 -23.41
CA ASP A 217 6.12 -0.14 -24.82
C ASP A 217 4.66 -0.36 -25.30
N ALA A 218 3.71 0.01 -24.47
CA ALA A 218 2.30 -0.27 -24.62
C ALA A 218 1.65 0.54 -25.76
N LEU A 219 0.75 -0.09 -26.49
CA LEU A 219 -0.25 0.59 -27.32
C LEU A 219 -1.49 0.90 -26.46
N ILE A 220 -2.19 2.00 -26.80
CA ILE A 220 -3.32 2.50 -26.02
C ILE A 220 -4.51 2.72 -26.93
N LEU A 221 -5.61 1.99 -26.67
CA LEU A 221 -6.89 2.14 -27.33
C LEU A 221 -7.82 2.99 -26.45
N LEU A 222 -8.37 4.05 -27.01
CA LEU A 222 -9.34 4.92 -26.33
C LEU A 222 -10.71 4.82 -27.02
N HIS A 223 -11.75 4.45 -26.25
CA HIS A 223 -13.12 4.35 -26.75
C HIS A 223 -14.13 5.01 -25.80
N ASP A 224 -15.04 5.79 -26.34
CA ASP A 224 -16.02 6.56 -25.53
C ASP A 224 -17.24 5.76 -25.09
N LYS A 225 -17.43 4.54 -25.65
CA LYS A 225 -18.56 3.66 -25.36
C LYS A 225 -18.14 2.37 -24.67
N LYS A 226 -19.13 1.62 -24.22
CA LYS A 226 -18.98 0.30 -23.64
C LYS A 226 -18.61 -0.74 -24.71
N ILE A 227 -17.71 -1.65 -24.36
CA ILE A 227 -17.28 -2.77 -25.21
C ILE A 227 -17.76 -4.08 -24.59
N SER A 228 -18.72 -4.75 -25.22
CA SER A 228 -19.27 -6.03 -24.76
C SER A 228 -19.03 -7.18 -25.73
N ASN A 229 -18.88 -6.87 -27.04
CA ASN A 229 -18.71 -7.86 -28.09
C ASN A 229 -17.23 -7.92 -28.52
N ILE A 230 -16.64 -9.08 -28.42
CA ILE A 230 -15.22 -9.29 -28.79
C ILE A 230 -14.95 -9.01 -30.26
N ARG A 231 -15.94 -9.23 -31.16
CA ARG A 231 -15.80 -9.02 -32.60
C ARG A 231 -15.41 -7.59 -32.94
N ASP A 232 -15.84 -6.63 -32.12
CA ASP A 232 -15.54 -5.22 -32.33
C ASP A 232 -14.07 -4.89 -32.06
N LEU A 233 -13.41 -5.68 -31.19
CA LEU A 233 -11.99 -5.56 -30.85
C LEU A 233 -11.05 -6.38 -31.73
N LEU A 234 -11.56 -7.38 -32.48
CA LEU A 234 -10.71 -8.31 -33.21
C LEU A 234 -9.65 -7.62 -34.11
N PRO A 235 -9.99 -6.61 -34.93
CA PRO A 235 -8.99 -5.95 -35.76
C PRO A 235 -7.82 -5.35 -34.97
N VAL A 236 -8.12 -4.71 -33.85
CA VAL A 236 -7.11 -4.12 -32.95
C VAL A 236 -6.28 -5.20 -32.27
N LEU A 237 -6.91 -6.26 -31.76
CA LEU A 237 -6.22 -7.37 -31.08
C LEU A 237 -5.29 -8.12 -32.03
N GLU A 238 -5.72 -8.37 -33.27
CA GLU A 238 -4.87 -9.00 -34.30
C GLU A 238 -3.69 -8.10 -34.68
N ALA A 239 -3.94 -6.80 -34.85
CA ALA A 239 -2.89 -5.84 -35.19
C ALA A 239 -1.85 -5.71 -34.10
N THR A 240 -2.27 -5.60 -32.83
CA THR A 240 -1.37 -5.50 -31.67
C THR A 240 -0.61 -6.79 -31.42
N SER A 241 -1.26 -7.95 -31.58
CA SER A 241 -0.62 -9.28 -31.49
C SER A 241 0.46 -9.45 -32.55
N LYS A 242 0.19 -9.06 -33.80
CA LYS A 242 1.19 -9.08 -34.91
C LYS A 242 2.36 -8.14 -34.65
N ALA A 243 2.09 -6.99 -34.02
CA ALA A 243 3.13 -6.02 -33.61
C ALA A 243 3.94 -6.50 -32.41
N GLY A 244 3.49 -7.53 -31.69
CA GLY A 244 4.14 -8.05 -30.48
C GLY A 244 4.12 -7.09 -29.30
N LYS A 245 3.25 -6.08 -29.31
CA LYS A 245 3.17 -5.03 -28.29
C LYS A 245 2.02 -5.26 -27.31
N PRO A 246 2.19 -4.93 -26.01
CA PRO A 246 1.11 -4.90 -25.06
C PRO A 246 0.04 -3.86 -25.42
N LEU A 247 -1.20 -4.09 -24.96
CA LEU A 247 -2.33 -3.20 -25.22
C LEU A 247 -3.02 -2.79 -23.91
N LEU A 248 -3.15 -1.48 -23.69
CA LEU A 248 -4.10 -0.92 -22.74
C LEU A 248 -5.40 -0.56 -23.46
N ILE A 249 -6.53 -1.00 -22.94
CA ILE A 249 -7.86 -0.62 -23.42
C ILE A 249 -8.51 0.29 -22.38
N VAL A 250 -8.84 1.52 -22.79
CA VAL A 250 -9.56 2.49 -21.96
C VAL A 250 -10.92 2.74 -22.62
N ALA A 251 -12.00 2.28 -21.99
CA ALA A 251 -13.35 2.42 -22.53
C ALA A 251 -14.34 2.83 -21.43
N GLU A 252 -15.56 3.24 -21.80
CA GLU A 252 -16.60 3.54 -20.79
C GLU A 252 -16.80 2.38 -19.83
N ASP A 253 -16.91 1.18 -20.38
CA ASP A 253 -16.94 -0.10 -19.64
C ASP A 253 -16.48 -1.23 -20.58
N ILE A 254 -15.98 -2.31 -20.00
CA ILE A 254 -15.64 -3.54 -20.73
C ILE A 254 -16.25 -4.71 -19.96
N ASP A 255 -17.16 -5.44 -20.61
CA ASP A 255 -17.83 -6.57 -19.97
C ASP A 255 -18.16 -7.72 -20.95
N GLY A 256 -19.01 -8.64 -20.49
CA GLY A 256 -19.56 -9.73 -21.31
C GLY A 256 -18.50 -10.59 -21.99
N GLU A 257 -18.74 -10.90 -23.27
CA GLU A 257 -17.87 -11.74 -24.07
C GLU A 257 -16.49 -11.09 -24.32
N ALA A 258 -16.45 -9.77 -24.46
CA ALA A 258 -15.20 -9.04 -24.66
C ALA A 258 -14.27 -9.21 -23.47
N LEU A 259 -14.75 -8.94 -22.25
CA LEU A 259 -13.94 -9.10 -21.03
C LEU A 259 -13.49 -10.55 -20.82
N ALA A 260 -14.41 -11.50 -20.96
CA ALA A 260 -14.10 -12.92 -20.77
C ALA A 260 -12.99 -13.38 -21.72
N THR A 261 -13.06 -12.99 -22.99
CA THR A 261 -12.04 -13.34 -23.99
C THR A 261 -10.70 -12.68 -23.71
N LEU A 262 -10.68 -11.40 -23.33
CA LEU A 262 -9.44 -10.69 -22.95
C LEU A 262 -8.77 -11.38 -21.77
N VAL A 263 -9.53 -11.70 -20.72
CA VAL A 263 -9.03 -12.39 -19.51
C VAL A 263 -8.44 -13.76 -19.87
N VAL A 264 -9.15 -14.59 -20.65
CA VAL A 264 -8.66 -15.93 -21.04
C VAL A 264 -7.36 -15.84 -21.84
N ASN A 265 -7.25 -14.89 -22.76
CA ASN A 265 -6.03 -14.71 -23.57
C ASN A 265 -4.88 -14.12 -22.76
N ALA A 266 -5.14 -13.22 -21.80
CA ALA A 266 -4.14 -12.72 -20.86
C ALA A 266 -3.59 -13.85 -19.98
N MET A 267 -4.48 -14.65 -19.36
CA MET A 267 -4.09 -15.80 -18.51
C MET A 267 -3.26 -16.85 -19.26
N ARG A 268 -3.54 -17.04 -20.56
CA ARG A 268 -2.79 -17.97 -21.42
C ARG A 268 -1.48 -17.38 -21.96
N GLY A 269 -1.18 -16.12 -21.66
CA GLY A 269 0.01 -15.42 -22.15
C GLY A 269 -0.02 -15.15 -23.67
N ILE A 270 -1.19 -15.31 -24.34
CA ILE A 270 -1.35 -15.06 -25.78
C ILE A 270 -1.36 -13.57 -26.08
N LEU A 271 -2.02 -12.79 -25.20
CA LEU A 271 -2.07 -11.34 -25.29
C LEU A 271 -1.55 -10.72 -24.00
N LYS A 272 -0.69 -9.73 -24.12
CA LYS A 272 -0.32 -8.84 -23.01
C LYS A 272 -1.30 -7.66 -23.03
N VAL A 273 -2.36 -7.74 -22.25
CA VAL A 273 -3.45 -6.77 -22.28
C VAL A 273 -3.93 -6.43 -20.88
N ALA A 274 -4.29 -5.18 -20.68
CA ALA A 274 -5.08 -4.74 -19.52
C ALA A 274 -6.23 -3.87 -20.02
N ALA A 275 -7.34 -3.88 -19.28
CA ALA A 275 -8.51 -3.09 -19.59
C ALA A 275 -8.93 -2.30 -18.35
N VAL A 276 -9.24 -1.01 -18.54
CA VAL A 276 -9.65 -0.07 -17.50
C VAL A 276 -10.86 0.74 -17.95
N LYS A 277 -11.65 1.20 -16.99
CA LYS A 277 -12.74 2.14 -17.28
C LYS A 277 -12.19 3.53 -17.52
N ALA A 278 -12.78 4.25 -18.47
CA ALA A 278 -12.46 5.66 -18.71
C ALA A 278 -12.78 6.51 -17.46
N PRO A 279 -11.90 7.44 -17.09
CA PRO A 279 -12.14 8.32 -15.95
C PRO A 279 -13.25 9.33 -16.22
N GLY A 280 -13.99 9.72 -15.17
CA GLY A 280 -15.09 10.67 -15.25
C GLY A 280 -16.41 10.09 -15.77
N PHE A 281 -17.39 10.98 -15.96
CA PHE A 281 -18.74 10.64 -16.45
C PHE A 281 -19.21 11.72 -17.43
N GLY A 282 -20.04 11.34 -18.42
CA GLY A 282 -20.61 12.28 -19.40
C GLY A 282 -19.54 13.07 -20.14
N ASP A 283 -19.72 14.39 -20.27
CA ASP A 283 -18.81 15.27 -21.00
C ASP A 283 -17.41 15.33 -20.37
N ARG A 284 -17.29 15.15 -19.06
CA ARG A 284 -15.99 15.07 -18.39
C ARG A 284 -15.20 13.83 -18.82
N ARG A 285 -15.88 12.69 -18.99
CA ARG A 285 -15.23 11.48 -19.51
C ARG A 285 -14.66 11.70 -20.89
N LYS A 286 -15.41 12.36 -21.78
CA LYS A 286 -14.94 12.72 -23.13
C LYS A 286 -13.72 13.64 -23.06
N ALA A 287 -13.79 14.67 -22.24
CA ALA A 287 -12.67 15.59 -22.06
C ALA A 287 -11.41 14.91 -21.51
N MET A 288 -11.56 13.96 -20.58
CA MET A 288 -10.41 13.19 -20.04
C MET A 288 -9.87 12.18 -21.05
N LEU A 289 -10.73 11.53 -21.86
CA LEU A 289 -10.28 10.70 -22.96
C LEU A 289 -9.47 11.49 -24.00
N GLU A 290 -9.90 12.74 -24.30
CA GLU A 290 -9.14 13.63 -25.16
C GLU A 290 -7.78 14.02 -24.55
N ASP A 291 -7.73 14.27 -23.23
CA ASP A 291 -6.48 14.56 -22.53
C ASP A 291 -5.50 13.39 -22.63
N ILE A 292 -5.99 12.16 -22.42
CA ILE A 292 -5.18 10.93 -22.61
C ILE A 292 -4.77 10.77 -24.08
N ALA A 293 -5.66 11.06 -25.03
CA ALA A 293 -5.36 10.99 -26.47
C ALA A 293 -4.23 11.93 -26.86
N ILE A 294 -4.27 13.16 -26.40
CA ILE A 294 -3.23 14.16 -26.66
C ILE A 294 -1.89 13.72 -26.06
N LEU A 295 -1.92 13.20 -24.79
CA LEU A 295 -0.72 12.73 -24.09
C LEU A 295 -0.06 11.54 -24.78
N THR A 296 -0.84 10.65 -25.38
CA THR A 296 -0.34 9.36 -25.92
C THR A 296 -0.24 9.33 -27.43
N GLY A 297 -0.73 10.38 -28.10
CA GLY A 297 -0.83 10.42 -29.57
C GLY A 297 -1.99 9.58 -30.13
N ALA A 298 -2.91 9.12 -29.28
CA ALA A 298 -4.07 8.34 -29.70
C ALA A 298 -5.13 9.17 -30.40
N THR A 299 -6.07 8.48 -31.06
CA THR A 299 -7.37 9.04 -31.47
C THR A 299 -8.47 8.40 -30.64
N VAL A 300 -9.35 9.19 -30.06
CA VAL A 300 -10.54 8.64 -29.37
C VAL A 300 -11.48 8.05 -30.42
N ILE A 301 -11.77 6.77 -30.31
CA ILE A 301 -12.75 6.10 -31.18
C ILE A 301 -14.14 6.42 -30.67
N SER A 302 -14.84 7.30 -31.37
CA SER A 302 -16.18 7.77 -31.04
C SER A 302 -17.00 8.08 -32.29
N GLU A 303 -18.32 8.17 -32.14
CA GLU A 303 -19.19 8.62 -33.24
C GLU A 303 -18.90 10.08 -33.65
N GLU A 304 -18.48 10.91 -32.70
CA GLU A 304 -18.13 12.31 -32.96
C GLU A 304 -16.90 12.45 -33.84
N THR A 305 -15.92 11.54 -33.68
CA THR A 305 -14.74 11.48 -34.56
C THR A 305 -15.01 10.75 -35.88
N GLY A 306 -16.20 10.19 -36.06
CA GLY A 306 -16.58 9.39 -37.24
C GLY A 306 -15.90 8.03 -37.34
N LYS A 307 -15.20 7.60 -36.27
CA LYS A 307 -14.45 6.34 -36.22
C LYS A 307 -15.26 5.25 -35.53
N GLN A 308 -15.19 4.04 -36.09
CA GLN A 308 -15.84 2.82 -35.59
C GLN A 308 -14.78 1.86 -35.06
N LEU A 309 -15.03 1.23 -33.91
CA LEU A 309 -14.08 0.31 -33.26
C LEU A 309 -13.69 -0.86 -34.19
N GLN A 310 -14.63 -1.35 -34.98
CA GLN A 310 -14.40 -2.44 -35.94
C GLN A 310 -13.47 -2.08 -37.11
N LYS A 311 -13.19 -0.78 -37.27
CA LYS A 311 -12.29 -0.26 -38.34
C LYS A 311 -11.03 0.37 -37.77
N ALA A 312 -10.86 0.30 -36.43
CA ALA A 312 -9.67 0.84 -35.77
C ALA A 312 -8.40 0.11 -36.23
N SER A 313 -7.35 0.88 -36.45
CA SER A 313 -6.04 0.40 -36.88
C SER A 313 -4.95 0.82 -35.89
N LEU A 314 -3.70 0.38 -36.11
CA LEU A 314 -2.57 0.80 -35.28
C LEU A 314 -2.33 2.32 -35.30
N GLU A 315 -2.73 3.01 -36.36
CA GLU A 315 -2.59 4.47 -36.50
C GLU A 315 -3.54 5.24 -35.58
N ASP A 316 -4.61 4.58 -35.11
CA ASP A 316 -5.56 5.17 -34.16
C ASP A 316 -5.13 5.00 -32.72
N LEU A 317 -4.19 4.07 -32.46
CA LEU A 317 -3.69 3.78 -31.14
C LEU A 317 -2.62 4.76 -30.73
N GLY A 318 -2.69 5.19 -29.48
CA GLY A 318 -1.59 5.88 -28.83
C GLY A 318 -0.52 4.91 -28.37
N SER A 319 0.58 5.46 -27.86
CA SER A 319 1.60 4.64 -27.21
C SER A 319 2.22 5.35 -26.02
N ALA A 320 2.78 4.54 -25.13
CA ALA A 320 3.57 5.01 -24.00
C ALA A 320 4.69 4.02 -23.72
N LYS A 321 5.78 4.49 -23.14
CA LYS A 321 6.92 3.65 -22.79
C LYS A 321 6.55 2.63 -21.73
N ARG A 322 5.70 3.03 -20.76
CA ARG A 322 5.16 2.13 -19.75
C ARG A 322 3.76 2.56 -19.32
N VAL A 323 2.93 1.57 -19.02
CA VAL A 323 1.66 1.76 -18.32
C VAL A 323 1.63 0.87 -17.10
N GLU A 324 1.29 1.45 -15.93
CA GLU A 324 1.04 0.73 -14.69
C GLU A 324 -0.45 0.77 -14.39
N VAL A 325 -1.08 -0.39 -14.27
CA VAL A 325 -2.50 -0.51 -13.90
C VAL A 325 -2.58 -1.20 -12.55
N ARG A 326 -3.05 -0.47 -11.54
CA ARG A 326 -3.27 -0.97 -10.19
C ARG A 326 -4.75 -1.21 -9.94
N LYS A 327 -5.12 -1.52 -8.71
CA LYS A 327 -6.52 -1.78 -8.35
C LYS A 327 -7.43 -0.55 -8.51
N GLU A 328 -6.93 0.62 -8.15
CA GLU A 328 -7.74 1.85 -8.08
C GLU A 328 -7.30 2.92 -9.09
N ASP A 329 -6.12 2.79 -9.68
CA ASP A 329 -5.53 3.81 -10.53
C ASP A 329 -4.75 3.23 -11.71
N THR A 330 -4.53 4.08 -12.72
CA THR A 330 -3.70 3.80 -13.90
C THR A 330 -2.75 4.96 -14.12
N ILE A 331 -1.47 4.65 -14.32
CA ILE A 331 -0.40 5.61 -14.59
C ILE A 331 0.14 5.36 -16.00
N ILE A 332 0.15 6.41 -16.82
CA ILE A 332 0.77 6.41 -18.14
C ILE A 332 2.09 7.18 -18.02
N ILE A 333 3.19 6.54 -18.41
CA ILE A 333 4.54 7.06 -18.26
C ILE A 333 5.17 7.19 -19.64
N ASP A 334 5.72 8.38 -19.94
CA ASP A 334 6.39 8.70 -21.19
C ASP A 334 5.47 8.42 -22.39
N GLY A 335 4.35 9.15 -22.44
CA GLY A 335 3.39 9.10 -23.56
C GLY A 335 3.99 9.69 -24.82
N ALA A 336 3.69 9.09 -25.97
CA ALA A 336 4.25 9.51 -27.27
C ALA A 336 3.50 10.68 -27.92
N GLY A 337 2.73 11.46 -27.15
CA GLY A 337 2.05 12.66 -27.63
C GLY A 337 3.01 13.79 -28.00
N ASP A 338 2.53 14.68 -28.85
CA ASP A 338 3.28 15.87 -29.26
C ASP A 338 3.23 16.93 -28.13
N GLN A 339 4.40 17.37 -27.68
CA GLN A 339 4.53 18.32 -26.57
C GLN A 339 3.83 19.66 -26.85
N GLU A 340 3.90 20.17 -28.09
CA GLU A 340 3.23 21.41 -28.47
C GLU A 340 1.70 21.28 -28.32
N ARG A 341 1.16 20.10 -28.64
CA ARG A 341 -0.27 19.80 -28.47
C ARG A 341 -0.66 19.67 -27.00
N ILE A 342 0.20 19.09 -26.16
CA ILE A 342 -0.01 19.00 -24.71
C ILE A 342 -0.03 20.40 -24.10
N GLU A 343 0.94 21.25 -24.42
CA GLU A 343 1.01 22.65 -23.96
C GLU A 343 -0.20 23.48 -24.42
N ALA A 344 -0.61 23.33 -25.68
CA ALA A 344 -1.80 23.99 -26.22
C ALA A 344 -3.08 23.54 -25.47
N ARG A 345 -3.18 22.25 -25.13
CA ARG A 345 -4.31 21.72 -24.35
C ARG A 345 -4.33 22.30 -22.94
N VAL A 346 -3.18 22.32 -22.25
CA VAL A 346 -3.04 22.93 -20.92
C VAL A 346 -3.46 24.41 -20.95
N LYS A 347 -3.01 25.15 -21.95
CA LYS A 347 -3.40 26.56 -22.14
C LYS A 347 -4.92 26.71 -22.33
N SER A 348 -5.54 25.87 -23.17
CA SER A 348 -6.98 25.87 -23.39
C SER A 348 -7.77 25.61 -22.10
N ILE A 349 -7.33 24.65 -21.27
CA ILE A 349 -7.99 24.35 -20.00
C ILE A 349 -7.81 25.52 -19.01
N ARG A 350 -6.65 26.19 -18.98
CA ARG A 350 -6.44 27.38 -18.14
C ARG A 350 -7.38 28.52 -18.54
N THR A 351 -7.62 28.75 -19.83
CA THR A 351 -8.63 29.74 -20.30
C THR A 351 -10.03 29.35 -19.79
N GLN A 352 -10.41 28.06 -19.83
CA GLN A 352 -11.69 27.60 -19.27
C GLN A 352 -11.81 27.84 -17.77
N ILE A 353 -10.70 27.72 -17.00
CA ILE A 353 -10.66 28.03 -15.57
C ILE A 353 -10.98 29.52 -15.31
N GLU A 354 -10.46 30.40 -16.16
CA GLU A 354 -10.71 31.85 -16.05
C GLU A 354 -12.15 32.21 -16.42
N GLU A 355 -12.75 31.53 -17.38
CA GLU A 355 -14.11 31.79 -17.89
C GLU A 355 -15.22 31.18 -17.05
N THR A 356 -14.92 30.07 -16.30
CA THR A 356 -15.96 29.38 -15.52
C THR A 356 -16.38 30.16 -14.29
N THR A 357 -17.70 30.23 -14.07
CA THR A 357 -18.32 30.81 -12.88
C THR A 357 -18.60 29.79 -11.76
N SER A 358 -18.47 28.51 -12.07
CA SER A 358 -18.70 27.41 -11.13
C SER A 358 -17.43 27.07 -10.38
N ASP A 359 -17.42 27.16 -9.07
CA ASP A 359 -16.27 26.79 -8.24
C ASP A 359 -15.94 25.31 -8.37
N TYR A 360 -16.97 24.46 -8.48
CA TYR A 360 -16.79 23.01 -8.70
C TYR A 360 -16.15 22.69 -10.06
N ASP A 361 -16.58 23.36 -11.14
CA ASP A 361 -15.98 23.14 -12.46
C ASP A 361 -14.56 23.70 -12.50
N ARG A 362 -14.31 24.82 -11.83
CA ARG A 362 -12.97 25.39 -11.67
C ARG A 362 -12.03 24.40 -10.99
N GLU A 363 -12.44 23.78 -9.89
CA GLU A 363 -11.66 22.75 -9.21
C GLU A 363 -11.34 21.57 -10.12
N LYS A 364 -12.33 21.04 -10.86
CA LYS A 364 -12.13 19.91 -11.78
C LYS A 364 -11.26 20.25 -12.99
N LEU A 365 -11.32 21.46 -13.48
CA LEU A 365 -10.41 21.95 -14.53
C LEU A 365 -8.97 22.10 -14.00
N GLN A 366 -8.80 22.57 -12.75
CA GLN A 366 -7.50 22.65 -12.09
C GLN A 366 -6.87 21.27 -11.91
N GLU A 367 -7.64 20.26 -11.48
CA GLU A 367 -7.19 18.86 -11.42
C GLU A 367 -6.68 18.35 -12.77
N ARG A 368 -7.38 18.65 -13.87
CA ARG A 368 -6.97 18.25 -15.22
C ARG A 368 -5.65 18.91 -15.64
N VAL A 369 -5.51 20.22 -15.36
CA VAL A 369 -4.25 20.92 -15.63
C VAL A 369 -3.11 20.31 -14.83
N ALA A 370 -3.32 20.02 -13.54
CA ALA A 370 -2.28 19.41 -12.70
C ALA A 370 -1.85 18.03 -13.24
N LYS A 371 -2.81 17.21 -13.70
CA LYS A 371 -2.53 15.88 -14.27
C LYS A 371 -1.78 15.96 -15.61
N LEU A 372 -2.08 16.93 -16.47
CA LEU A 372 -1.44 17.08 -17.78
C LEU A 372 -0.09 17.80 -17.72
N ALA A 373 0.01 18.87 -16.91
CA ALA A 373 1.19 19.72 -16.85
C ALA A 373 2.26 19.23 -15.87
N GLY A 374 1.88 18.36 -14.93
CA GLY A 374 2.78 17.89 -13.87
C GLY A 374 3.80 16.85 -14.35
N GLY A 375 3.49 16.09 -15.37
CA GLY A 375 4.30 14.96 -15.82
C GLY A 375 4.39 13.84 -14.77
N VAL A 376 5.30 12.91 -14.98
CA VAL A 376 5.63 11.82 -14.06
C VAL A 376 7.12 11.88 -13.72
N ALA A 377 7.44 11.95 -12.43
CA ALA A 377 8.82 11.78 -11.97
C ALA A 377 9.13 10.29 -11.85
N VAL A 378 10.16 9.83 -12.53
CA VAL A 378 10.61 8.44 -12.52
C VAL A 378 11.91 8.36 -11.74
N ILE A 379 11.87 7.74 -10.56
CA ILE A 379 13.06 7.43 -9.77
C ILE A 379 13.59 6.07 -10.25
N LYS A 380 14.77 6.09 -10.87
CA LYS A 380 15.48 4.88 -11.29
C LYS A 380 16.45 4.48 -10.21
N VAL A 381 16.22 3.32 -9.61
CA VAL A 381 17.03 2.82 -8.51
C VAL A 381 18.27 2.11 -9.04
N GLY A 382 19.44 2.53 -8.58
CA GLY A 382 20.72 1.94 -8.96
C GLY A 382 21.23 0.96 -7.90
N ALA A 383 21.76 -0.22 -8.34
CA ALA A 383 22.38 -1.20 -7.46
C ALA A 383 23.36 -2.11 -8.23
N ALA A 384 24.24 -2.79 -7.49
CA ALA A 384 25.23 -3.70 -8.07
C ALA A 384 24.67 -5.09 -8.39
N THR A 385 23.63 -5.53 -7.69
CA THR A 385 23.01 -6.85 -7.83
C THR A 385 21.49 -6.74 -7.87
N GLU A 386 20.82 -7.73 -8.47
CA GLU A 386 19.36 -7.78 -8.56
C GLU A 386 18.70 -7.85 -7.16
N VAL A 387 19.31 -8.57 -6.21
CA VAL A 387 18.81 -8.67 -4.84
C VAL A 387 18.88 -7.33 -4.12
N GLU A 388 20.00 -6.61 -4.27
CA GLU A 388 20.17 -5.25 -3.72
C GLU A 388 19.21 -4.26 -4.39
N MET A 389 19.04 -4.37 -5.72
CA MET A 389 18.11 -3.56 -6.49
C MET A 389 16.69 -3.66 -5.93
N LYS A 390 16.21 -4.88 -5.71
CA LYS A 390 14.87 -5.13 -5.19
C LYS A 390 14.70 -4.56 -3.78
N GLU A 391 15.65 -4.82 -2.87
CA GLU A 391 15.61 -4.28 -1.50
C GLU A 391 15.58 -2.75 -1.49
N LYS A 392 16.44 -2.14 -2.29
CA LYS A 392 16.54 -0.67 -2.37
C LYS A 392 15.30 -0.04 -3.00
N LYS A 393 14.71 -0.69 -4.00
CA LYS A 393 13.46 -0.27 -4.63
C LYS A 393 12.30 -0.31 -3.64
N ASP A 394 12.16 -1.38 -2.87
CA ASP A 394 11.13 -1.51 -1.84
C ASP A 394 11.28 -0.39 -0.80
N ARG A 395 12.52 -0.07 -0.36
CA ARG A 395 12.79 1.07 0.54
C ARG A 395 12.43 2.43 -0.05
N VAL A 396 12.69 2.64 -1.34
CA VAL A 396 12.30 3.89 -2.03
C VAL A 396 10.77 4.00 -2.14
N ASP A 397 10.08 2.90 -2.45
CA ASP A 397 8.62 2.84 -2.51
C ASP A 397 8.00 3.16 -1.13
N ASP A 398 8.50 2.55 -0.05
CA ASP A 398 8.05 2.82 1.34
C ASP A 398 8.27 4.28 1.72
N ALA A 399 9.46 4.82 1.43
CA ALA A 399 9.80 6.20 1.72
C ALA A 399 8.92 7.19 0.92
N LEU A 400 8.59 6.87 -0.31
CA LEU A 400 7.67 7.67 -1.13
C LEU A 400 6.26 7.67 -0.55
N HIS A 401 5.75 6.51 -0.12
CA HIS A 401 4.44 6.40 0.51
C HIS A 401 4.39 7.16 1.85
N ALA A 402 5.39 6.99 2.70
CA ALA A 402 5.51 7.73 3.96
C ALA A 402 5.55 9.25 3.74
N THR A 403 6.29 9.70 2.72
CA THR A 403 6.39 11.12 2.39
C THR A 403 5.06 11.68 1.90
N ARG A 404 4.31 10.94 1.06
CA ARG A 404 2.94 11.32 0.66
C ARG A 404 2.00 11.40 1.86
N ALA A 405 2.02 10.39 2.72
CA ALA A 405 1.22 10.37 3.95
C ALA A 405 1.52 11.58 4.87
N ALA A 406 2.79 12.00 4.93
CA ALA A 406 3.21 13.16 5.69
C ALA A 406 2.77 14.49 5.04
N VAL A 407 2.76 14.57 3.71
CA VAL A 407 2.22 15.74 2.99
C VAL A 407 0.70 15.88 3.23
N GLU A 408 -0.03 14.76 3.27
CA GLU A 408 -1.49 14.75 3.46
C GLU A 408 -1.90 15.15 4.89
N GLU A 409 -1.29 14.57 5.93
CA GLU A 409 -1.75 14.71 7.32
C GLU A 409 -0.70 15.29 8.27
N GLY A 410 0.45 15.72 7.76
CA GLY A 410 1.53 16.24 8.59
C GLY A 410 2.36 15.14 9.28
N ILE A 411 3.22 15.60 10.18
CA ILE A 411 4.18 14.78 10.93
C ILE A 411 4.00 14.91 12.43
N VAL A 412 4.41 13.87 13.14
CA VAL A 412 4.52 13.81 14.61
C VAL A 412 5.93 13.38 14.99
N PRO A 413 6.38 13.58 16.27
CA PRO A 413 7.65 13.03 16.72
C PRO A 413 7.66 11.51 16.55
N GLY A 414 8.72 10.99 15.90
CA GLY A 414 8.86 9.59 15.53
C GLY A 414 9.26 8.66 16.67
N GLY A 415 9.70 7.45 16.31
CA GLY A 415 10.22 6.47 17.25
C GLY A 415 9.22 5.99 18.31
N GLY A 416 7.91 6.09 18.04
CA GLY A 416 6.84 5.71 18.98
C GLY A 416 6.53 6.80 20.04
N VAL A 417 7.21 7.94 20.02
CA VAL A 417 7.03 9.02 21.02
C VAL A 417 5.66 9.66 20.91
N ALA A 418 5.13 9.88 19.69
CA ALA A 418 3.80 10.44 19.50
C ALA A 418 2.70 9.62 20.18
N LEU A 419 2.78 8.29 20.12
CA LEU A 419 1.85 7.39 20.80
C LEU A 419 1.93 7.53 22.32
N LEU A 420 3.14 7.67 22.88
CA LEU A 420 3.31 7.93 24.32
C LEU A 420 2.78 9.30 24.76
N ARG A 421 2.93 10.34 23.94
CA ARG A 421 2.36 11.66 24.22
C ARG A 421 0.83 11.66 24.18
N ALA A 422 0.26 11.01 23.16
CA ALA A 422 -1.18 10.88 23.01
C ALA A 422 -1.83 10.02 24.12
N ARG A 423 -1.06 9.16 24.79
CA ARG A 423 -1.50 8.37 25.95
C ARG A 423 -2.14 9.22 27.07
N SER A 424 -1.64 10.43 27.29
CA SER A 424 -2.10 11.32 28.37
C SER A 424 -3.60 11.62 28.29
N THR A 425 -4.18 11.74 27.10
CA THR A 425 -5.62 12.02 26.90
C THR A 425 -6.50 10.84 27.28
N ALA A 426 -6.02 9.62 27.09
CA ALA A 426 -6.76 8.41 27.45
C ALA A 426 -6.62 8.04 28.95
N THR A 427 -5.64 8.60 29.67
CA THR A 427 -5.41 8.29 31.09
C THR A 427 -6.57 8.73 31.99
N SER A 428 -7.26 9.82 31.64
CA SER A 428 -8.40 10.36 32.42
C SER A 428 -9.75 9.75 32.01
N LEU A 429 -9.79 8.92 30.95
CA LEU A 429 -11.01 8.32 30.47
C LEU A 429 -11.55 7.30 31.48
N LYS A 430 -12.89 7.21 31.56
CA LYS A 430 -13.62 6.21 32.33
C LYS A 430 -14.57 5.46 31.42
N GLY A 431 -14.62 4.15 31.61
CA GLY A 431 -15.62 3.28 31.01
C GLY A 431 -16.98 3.38 31.73
N ALA A 432 -17.97 2.66 31.23
CA ALA A 432 -19.25 2.50 31.90
C ALA A 432 -19.20 1.46 33.04
N ASN A 433 -18.17 0.61 33.06
CA ASN A 433 -17.92 -0.42 34.07
C ASN A 433 -16.41 -0.74 34.15
N SER A 434 -16.03 -1.60 35.11
CA SER A 434 -14.64 -2.03 35.35
C SER A 434 -13.98 -2.69 34.13
N ASP A 435 -14.75 -3.45 33.34
CA ASP A 435 -14.21 -4.17 32.19
C ASP A 435 -13.88 -3.20 31.04
N GLN A 436 -14.68 -2.14 30.86
CA GLN A 436 -14.35 -1.06 29.94
C GLN A 436 -13.15 -0.25 30.41
N ASP A 437 -13.02 -0.01 31.74
CA ASP A 437 -11.82 0.62 32.31
C ASP A 437 -10.57 -0.23 32.03
N ALA A 438 -10.67 -1.57 32.18
CA ALA A 438 -9.59 -2.48 31.83
C ALA A 438 -9.26 -2.41 30.33
N GLY A 439 -10.25 -2.30 29.46
CA GLY A 439 -10.08 -2.09 28.01
C GLY A 439 -9.27 -0.82 27.70
N ILE A 440 -9.54 0.29 28.39
CA ILE A 440 -8.75 1.52 28.29
C ILE A 440 -7.30 1.27 28.72
N GLN A 441 -7.08 0.57 29.85
CA GLN A 441 -5.72 0.27 30.33
C GLN A 441 -4.93 -0.63 29.38
N ILE A 442 -5.57 -1.56 28.67
CA ILE A 442 -4.94 -2.39 27.63
C ILE A 442 -4.32 -1.49 26.55
N VAL A 443 -5.06 -0.51 26.05
CA VAL A 443 -4.54 0.43 25.03
C VAL A 443 -3.39 1.25 25.60
N LEU A 444 -3.53 1.82 26.81
CA LEU A 444 -2.47 2.62 27.44
C LEU A 444 -1.14 1.86 27.55
N ARG A 445 -1.18 0.56 27.83
CA ARG A 445 0.02 -0.30 27.84
C ARG A 445 0.54 -0.59 26.45
N ALA A 446 -0.36 -0.90 25.51
CA ALA A 446 0.02 -1.23 24.14
C ALA A 446 0.71 -0.06 23.41
N LEU A 447 0.37 1.19 23.74
CA LEU A 447 1.01 2.38 23.16
C LEU A 447 2.52 2.50 23.46
N GLU A 448 3.02 1.78 24.46
CA GLU A 448 4.46 1.70 24.75
C GLU A 448 5.20 0.72 23.85
N ALA A 449 4.49 -0.24 23.23
CA ALA A 449 5.11 -1.37 22.55
C ALA A 449 6.02 -0.98 21.37
N PRO A 450 5.70 -0.01 20.50
CA PRO A 450 6.61 0.38 19.43
C PRO A 450 7.95 0.89 19.93
N LEU A 451 7.97 1.82 20.88
CA LEU A 451 9.23 2.31 21.46
C LEU A 451 9.99 1.21 22.21
N ARG A 452 9.28 0.30 22.91
CA ARG A 452 9.91 -0.86 23.56
C ARG A 452 10.66 -1.74 22.56
N VAL A 453 10.06 -2.03 21.43
CA VAL A 453 10.69 -2.85 20.38
C VAL A 453 11.86 -2.12 19.75
N ILE A 454 11.72 -0.82 19.46
CA ILE A 454 12.80 0.01 18.89
C ILE A 454 14.02 0.04 19.83
N ALA A 455 13.81 0.28 21.14
CA ALA A 455 14.87 0.28 22.13
C ALA A 455 15.52 -1.10 22.26
N SER A 456 14.71 -2.17 22.33
CA SER A 456 15.21 -3.56 22.38
C SER A 456 16.06 -3.92 21.16
N ASN A 457 15.62 -3.55 19.96
CA ASN A 457 16.38 -3.79 18.72
C ASN A 457 17.68 -2.96 18.68
N ALA A 458 17.70 -1.82 19.38
CA ALA A 458 18.90 -1.01 19.53
C ALA A 458 19.91 -1.57 20.56
N GLY A 459 19.48 -2.52 21.39
CA GLY A 459 20.29 -3.12 22.45
C GLY A 459 20.18 -2.41 23.78
N ASP A 460 19.22 -1.49 23.93
CA ASP A 460 18.98 -0.72 25.14
C ASP A 460 17.84 -1.33 25.98
N GLU A 461 17.83 -1.02 27.30
CA GLU A 461 16.78 -1.49 28.20
C GLU A 461 15.48 -0.70 27.97
N PRO A 462 14.41 -1.31 27.43
CA PRO A 462 13.20 -0.60 27.02
C PRO A 462 12.52 0.14 28.15
N SER A 463 12.52 -0.42 29.36
CA SER A 463 11.85 0.18 30.52
C SER A 463 12.53 1.47 30.97
N VAL A 464 13.86 1.54 30.88
CA VAL A 464 14.64 2.75 31.20
C VAL A 464 14.37 3.82 30.13
N VAL A 465 14.39 3.45 28.87
CA VAL A 465 14.14 4.38 27.76
C VAL A 465 12.75 5.00 27.88
N ILE A 466 11.70 4.19 28.11
CA ILE A 466 10.33 4.67 28.25
C ILE A 466 10.19 5.59 29.46
N ALA A 467 10.72 5.21 30.62
CA ALA A 467 10.66 6.04 31.81
C ALA A 467 11.24 7.44 31.55
N LYS A 468 12.43 7.49 30.94
CA LYS A 468 13.12 8.75 30.61
C LYS A 468 12.35 9.57 29.55
N VAL A 469 11.77 8.95 28.56
CA VAL A 469 10.94 9.64 27.55
C VAL A 469 9.67 10.20 28.18
N LEU A 470 9.04 9.48 29.13
CA LEU A 470 7.82 9.95 29.83
C LEU A 470 8.07 11.13 30.75
N GLU A 471 9.27 11.28 31.32
CA GLU A 471 9.68 12.47 32.11
C GLU A 471 9.75 13.74 31.25
N GLY A 472 10.06 13.59 29.95
CA GLY A 472 10.13 14.69 28.99
C GLY A 472 8.76 15.13 28.48
N LYS A 473 8.72 16.27 27.79
CA LYS A 473 7.50 16.87 27.22
C LYS A 473 7.68 17.15 25.70
N GLY A 474 6.57 17.36 25.02
CA GLY A 474 6.56 17.71 23.60
C GLY A 474 7.27 16.66 22.73
N ASN A 475 8.22 17.09 21.92
CA ASN A 475 8.96 16.24 20.99
C ASN A 475 10.14 15.50 21.62
N PHE A 476 10.41 15.70 22.94
CA PHE A 476 11.52 15.02 23.60
C PHE A 476 11.36 13.51 23.54
N GLY A 477 12.37 12.82 23.03
CA GLY A 477 12.35 11.37 22.85
C GLY A 477 13.75 10.76 22.78
N TYR A 478 13.79 9.48 22.38
CA TYR A 478 15.00 8.69 22.24
C TYR A 478 15.29 8.43 20.77
N ASN A 479 16.47 8.86 20.29
CA ASN A 479 16.98 8.54 18.97
C ASN A 479 17.75 7.22 19.04
N ALA A 480 17.13 6.13 18.62
CA ALA A 480 17.72 4.79 18.66
C ALA A 480 18.92 4.60 17.70
N ALA A 481 19.09 5.47 16.70
CA ALA A 481 20.25 5.42 15.81
C ALA A 481 21.54 5.87 16.55
N THR A 482 21.45 6.97 17.30
CA THR A 482 22.60 7.60 18.01
C THR A 482 22.69 7.21 19.47
N GLY A 483 21.60 6.76 20.12
CA GLY A 483 21.52 6.52 21.54
C GLY A 483 21.26 7.79 22.38
N GLU A 484 20.97 8.92 21.74
CA GLU A 484 20.80 10.22 22.37
C GLU A 484 19.33 10.55 22.66
N TYR A 485 19.12 11.43 23.64
CA TYR A 485 17.81 11.97 24.00
C TYR A 485 17.74 13.45 23.66
N GLY A 486 16.65 13.89 23.03
CA GLY A 486 16.48 15.28 22.62
C GLY A 486 15.16 15.54 21.92
N ASP A 487 15.01 16.71 21.30
CA ASP A 487 13.87 17.00 20.42
C ASP A 487 14.00 16.19 19.12
N LEU A 488 13.08 15.22 18.94
CA LEU A 488 13.13 14.31 17.80
C LEU A 488 12.76 15.00 16.49
N VAL A 489 11.93 16.04 16.54
CA VAL A 489 11.56 16.78 15.32
C VAL A 489 12.74 17.61 14.83
N GLU A 490 13.49 18.25 15.72
CA GLU A 490 14.73 18.95 15.39
C GLU A 490 15.80 17.98 14.88
N ALA A 491 15.89 16.80 15.48
CA ALA A 491 16.79 15.72 15.07
C ALA A 491 16.38 15.04 13.75
N GLY A 492 15.21 15.41 13.15
CA GLY A 492 14.70 14.82 11.94
C GLY A 492 14.05 13.43 12.12
N VAL A 493 13.88 12.96 13.37
CA VAL A 493 13.22 11.68 13.68
C VAL A 493 11.72 11.92 13.78
N VAL A 494 11.03 11.76 12.67
CA VAL A 494 9.62 12.07 12.52
C VAL A 494 8.86 10.91 11.88
N ASP A 495 7.58 10.74 12.25
CA ASP A 495 6.68 9.78 11.62
C ASP A 495 5.51 10.53 10.97
N PRO A 496 5.00 10.07 9.80
CA PRO A 496 3.78 10.60 9.23
C PRO A 496 2.60 10.34 10.16
N THR A 497 1.78 11.36 10.41
CA THR A 497 0.59 11.24 11.28
C THR A 497 -0.37 10.18 10.77
N LYS A 498 -0.62 10.15 9.45
CA LYS A 498 -1.47 9.16 8.78
C LYS A 498 -0.99 7.73 9.05
N VAL A 499 0.31 7.48 8.95
CA VAL A 499 0.92 6.16 9.22
C VAL A 499 0.68 5.74 10.67
N THR A 500 1.06 6.59 11.62
CA THR A 500 0.95 6.29 13.07
C THR A 500 -0.49 6.03 13.49
N ARG A 501 -1.45 6.87 13.03
CA ARG A 501 -2.86 6.70 13.40
C ARG A 501 -3.50 5.47 12.74
N THR A 502 -3.17 5.19 11.47
CA THR A 502 -3.69 4.03 10.73
C THR A 502 -3.19 2.73 11.35
N ALA A 503 -1.91 2.69 11.74
CA ALA A 503 -1.33 1.55 12.44
C ALA A 503 -2.10 1.23 13.74
N LEU A 504 -2.37 2.22 14.58
CA LEU A 504 -3.14 2.04 15.81
C LEU A 504 -4.59 1.62 15.53
N GLN A 505 -5.26 2.26 14.58
CA GLN A 505 -6.65 2.00 14.23
C GLN A 505 -6.83 0.56 13.73
N ASN A 506 -5.99 0.11 12.82
CA ASN A 506 -6.06 -1.24 12.25
C ASN A 506 -5.69 -2.30 13.31
N ALA A 507 -4.65 -2.04 14.11
CA ALA A 507 -4.25 -2.91 15.20
C ALA A 507 -5.38 -3.14 16.22
N ALA A 508 -6.02 -2.07 16.67
CA ALA A 508 -7.10 -2.15 17.65
C ALA A 508 -8.36 -2.83 17.08
N SER A 509 -8.71 -2.54 15.82
CA SER A 509 -9.84 -3.17 15.14
C SER A 509 -9.70 -4.70 15.11
N ILE A 510 -8.57 -5.18 14.66
CA ILE A 510 -8.30 -6.63 14.52
C ILE A 510 -8.10 -7.28 15.91
N ALA A 511 -7.36 -6.65 16.81
CA ALA A 511 -7.19 -7.16 18.17
C ALA A 511 -8.54 -7.29 18.91
N GLY A 512 -9.43 -6.31 18.73
CA GLY A 512 -10.78 -6.38 19.28
C GLY A 512 -11.61 -7.57 18.77
N LEU A 513 -11.46 -7.95 17.49
CA LEU A 513 -12.08 -9.15 16.93
C LEU A 513 -11.50 -10.42 17.54
N ILE A 514 -10.17 -10.49 17.69
CA ILE A 514 -9.50 -11.65 18.33
C ILE A 514 -9.96 -11.81 19.77
N LEU A 515 -10.03 -10.72 20.55
CA LEU A 515 -10.46 -10.76 21.96
C LEU A 515 -11.90 -11.24 22.13
N THR A 516 -12.77 -10.90 21.19
CA THR A 516 -14.20 -11.30 21.21
C THR A 516 -14.47 -12.66 20.57
N THR A 517 -13.44 -13.32 20.03
CA THR A 517 -13.58 -14.67 19.43
C THR A 517 -13.65 -15.73 20.52
N ASP A 518 -14.66 -16.64 20.43
CA ASP A 518 -14.87 -17.73 21.37
C ASP A 518 -14.80 -19.11 20.73
N ALA A 519 -14.95 -19.21 19.41
CA ALA A 519 -14.85 -20.46 18.68
C ALA A 519 -14.05 -20.28 17.38
N THR A 520 -13.33 -21.33 17.00
CA THR A 520 -12.62 -21.43 15.72
C THR A 520 -13.03 -22.71 14.99
N VAL A 521 -13.23 -22.61 13.68
CA VAL A 521 -13.70 -23.71 12.83
C VAL A 521 -12.71 -23.90 11.69
N ALA A 522 -12.07 -25.07 11.63
CA ALA A 522 -11.15 -25.44 10.55
C ALA A 522 -11.66 -26.70 9.81
N ASP A 523 -11.12 -26.96 8.63
CA ASP A 523 -11.31 -28.27 8.00
C ASP A 523 -10.59 -29.35 8.81
N ALA A 524 -11.26 -30.45 9.08
CA ALA A 524 -10.62 -31.60 9.72
C ALA A 524 -9.50 -32.15 8.81
N PRO A 525 -8.39 -32.66 9.38
CA PRO A 525 -7.37 -33.36 8.61
C PRO A 525 -8.03 -34.45 7.77
N LYS A 526 -7.68 -34.52 6.49
CA LYS A 526 -8.03 -35.70 5.69
C LYS A 526 -7.14 -36.84 6.16
N ASP A 527 -7.72 -37.96 6.60
CA ASP A 527 -6.98 -39.19 6.78
C ASP A 527 -6.34 -39.54 5.43
N GLU A 528 -5.04 -39.32 5.29
CA GLU A 528 -4.27 -39.88 4.18
C GLU A 528 -4.36 -41.40 4.33
N LYS A 529 -5.23 -42.04 3.54
CA LYS A 529 -5.13 -43.48 3.36
C LYS A 529 -3.72 -43.78 2.88
N PRO A 530 -2.98 -44.66 3.55
CA PRO A 530 -1.65 -45.04 3.06
C PRO A 530 -1.80 -45.48 1.61
N ALA A 531 -0.96 -44.92 0.73
CA ALA A 531 -0.90 -45.30 -0.66
C ALA A 531 -0.81 -46.83 -0.73
N GLN A 532 -1.82 -47.48 -1.31
CA GLN A 532 -1.74 -48.92 -1.59
C GLN A 532 -0.51 -49.13 -2.46
N ALA A 533 0.42 -49.90 -1.93
CA ALA A 533 1.56 -50.35 -2.73
C ALA A 533 1.03 -51.02 -4.00
N PRO A 534 1.61 -50.75 -5.17
CA PRO A 534 1.20 -51.40 -6.41
C PRO A 534 1.34 -52.93 -6.20
N ALA A 535 0.25 -53.64 -6.53
CA ALA A 535 0.25 -55.10 -6.51
C ALA A 535 1.39 -55.61 -7.41
N PRO A 536 2.15 -56.60 -7.01
CA PRO A 536 3.17 -57.17 -7.90
C PRO A 536 2.50 -57.75 -9.14
N ASP A 537 2.95 -57.32 -10.30
CA ASP A 537 2.61 -57.93 -11.59
C ASP A 537 2.97 -59.41 -11.55
N LEU A 538 1.97 -60.27 -11.53
CA LEU A 538 2.13 -61.70 -11.80
C LEU A 538 2.25 -61.87 -13.32
N GLU A 539 3.48 -61.93 -13.82
CA GLU A 539 3.73 -62.48 -15.16
C GLU A 539 3.32 -63.96 -15.21
N TYR A 540 2.45 -64.27 -16.15
CA TYR A 540 2.22 -65.60 -16.70
C TYR A 540 2.65 -65.62 -18.14
#